data_8e801cdf91fe16975663befeeec16356
#
_entry.id   8e801cdf91fe16975663befeeec16356
#
_cell.length_a   1.000
_cell.length_b   1.000
_cell.length_c   1.000
_cell.angle_alpha   90.00
_cell.angle_beta   90.00
_cell.angle_gamma   90.00
#
_symmetry.space_group_name_H-M   'P 1'
#
loop_
_entity.id
_entity.type
_entity.pdbx_description
1 polymer ?
#
loop_
_entity_poly.entity_id
_entity_poly.type
_entity_poly.pdbx_seq_one_letter_code
_entity_poly.pdbx_strand_id
1 'polypeptide(L)'
;MRRDPEGRALSYTSGMSYWLAQKVVLSLLGLSAEAPAHVTAEALRRTMGELEQDELLPYLARMLDLPMRAAEEEEMKFLTGEALQSRILEAVREFVCSRALQQPLILVWEDLHWCDPSSKQVLKTLRPLTRKVPLLILSAARPEGKAADLDESESVRIRLSPLTRDESGSLIQELLQIENLPARTRDVILGRAEGNPFFLEELLRALIDAGAVVMEGGRAIATNEIESVDIPETVQGVLAARIDRLSSVPKRPAMRVGDRSRVPTARAGAFVRGGNERATRSCPP
;
A
#
# COMPACT_ATOMS: atom_id res chain seq x y z
N MET A 1 15.74 -2.87 7.72
CA MET A 1 14.88 -3.22 6.59
C MET A 1 14.10 -1.95 6.24
N ARG A 2 14.44 -1.26 5.15
CA ARG A 2 13.72 -0.05 4.73
C ARG A 2 12.39 -0.51 4.11
N ARG A 3 11.28 0.09 4.54
CA ARG A 3 9.97 -0.13 3.92
C ARG A 3 9.94 0.68 2.62
N ASP A 4 9.42 0.08 1.55
CA ASP A 4 9.15 0.82 0.32
C ASP A 4 8.11 1.91 0.60
N PRO A 5 8.25 3.12 0.03
CA PRO A 5 7.29 4.19 0.18
C PRO A 5 5.92 3.77 -0.34
N GLU A 6 4.95 3.67 0.57
CA GLU A 6 3.61 3.16 0.30
C GLU A 6 2.55 4.19 0.68
N GLY A 7 1.55 4.36 -0.17
CA GLY A 7 0.34 5.10 0.11
C GLY A 7 -0.89 4.31 -0.28
N ARG A 8 -1.92 4.32 0.58
CA ARG A 8 -3.22 3.70 0.34
C ARG A 8 -4.33 4.74 0.32
N ALA A 9 -5.14 4.73 -0.75
CA ALA A 9 -6.37 5.52 -0.79
C ALA A 9 -7.48 4.83 0.01
N LEU A 10 -8.38 5.62 0.58
CA LEU A 10 -9.52 5.12 1.35
C LEU A 10 -10.82 5.65 0.73
N SER A 11 -11.90 4.89 0.81
CA SER A 11 -13.17 5.23 0.16
C SER A 11 -13.74 6.60 0.60
N TYR A 12 -13.46 7.03 1.83
CA TYR A 12 -13.93 8.31 2.39
C TYR A 12 -12.93 9.47 2.21
N THR A 13 -11.75 9.24 1.63
CA THR A 13 -10.71 10.27 1.44
C THR A 13 -10.68 10.85 0.03
N SER A 14 -11.55 10.39 -0.86
CA SER A 14 -11.59 10.86 -2.26
C SER A 14 -11.89 12.35 -2.41
N GLY A 15 -12.47 12.99 -1.37
CA GLY A 15 -12.68 14.45 -1.31
C GLY A 15 -11.55 15.24 -0.64
N MET A 16 -10.53 14.58 -0.09
CA MET A 16 -9.40 15.24 0.57
C MET A 16 -8.25 15.42 -0.43
N SER A 17 -7.91 16.68 -0.74
CA SER A 17 -6.83 16.98 -1.68
C SER A 17 -5.49 16.42 -1.22
N TYR A 18 -4.77 15.80 -2.14
CA TYR A 18 -3.43 15.22 -1.94
C TYR A 18 -3.33 14.11 -0.90
N TRP A 19 -4.46 13.53 -0.43
CA TRP A 19 -4.43 12.53 0.63
C TRP A 19 -3.45 11.39 0.36
N LEU A 20 -3.54 10.75 -0.80
CA LEU A 20 -2.68 9.62 -1.15
C LEU A 20 -1.23 10.06 -1.37
N ALA A 21 -1.02 11.20 -2.04
CA ALA A 21 0.31 11.77 -2.26
C ALA A 21 1.00 12.12 -0.94
N GLN A 22 0.27 12.66 0.04
CA GLN A 22 0.80 12.92 1.38
C GLN A 22 1.36 11.65 2.03
N LYS A 23 0.64 10.52 1.94
CA LYS A 23 1.09 9.25 2.52
C LYS A 23 2.37 8.74 1.86
N VAL A 24 2.49 8.87 0.55
CA VAL A 24 3.72 8.53 -0.18
C VAL A 24 4.87 9.44 0.26
N VAL A 25 4.67 10.75 0.37
CA VAL A 25 5.72 11.68 0.81
C VAL A 25 6.13 11.44 2.27
N LEU A 26 5.17 11.20 3.17
CA LEU A 26 5.48 10.82 4.56
C LEU A 26 6.34 9.56 4.64
N SER A 27 6.01 8.55 3.84
CA SER A 27 6.79 7.32 3.76
C SER A 27 8.20 7.56 3.21
N LEU A 28 8.37 8.45 2.21
CA LEU A 28 9.68 8.89 1.70
C LEU A 28 10.53 9.62 2.76
N LEU A 29 9.88 10.33 3.69
CA LEU A 29 10.52 10.95 4.85
C LEU A 29 10.85 9.94 5.96
N GLY A 30 10.47 8.65 5.80
CA GLY A 30 10.65 7.60 6.81
C GLY A 30 9.67 7.68 7.97
N LEU A 31 8.54 8.36 7.79
CA LEU A 31 7.52 8.60 8.80
C LEU A 31 6.30 7.69 8.59
N SER A 32 5.58 7.44 9.69
CA SER A 32 4.27 6.79 9.61
C SER A 32 3.22 7.75 9.06
N ALA A 33 2.13 7.20 8.51
CA ALA A 33 1.00 7.98 8.01
C ALA A 33 0.29 8.83 9.09
N GLU A 34 0.54 8.55 10.37
CA GLU A 34 -0.04 9.20 11.55
C GLU A 34 0.99 10.06 12.31
N ALA A 35 2.15 10.37 11.69
CA ALA A 35 3.19 11.16 12.33
C ALA A 35 2.66 12.57 12.71
N PRO A 36 2.97 13.08 13.91
CA PRO A 36 2.57 14.41 14.33
C PRO A 36 3.11 15.50 13.39
N ALA A 37 2.36 16.57 13.20
CA ALA A 37 2.71 17.65 12.27
C ALA A 37 4.10 18.26 12.55
N HIS A 38 4.47 18.47 13.84
CA HIS A 38 5.78 19.02 14.21
C HIS A 38 6.94 18.07 13.82
N VAL A 39 6.76 16.74 14.01
CA VAL A 39 7.75 15.74 13.62
C VAL A 39 7.92 15.70 12.11
N THR A 40 6.79 15.78 11.40
CA THR A 40 6.78 15.83 9.93
C THR A 40 7.47 17.08 9.40
N ALA A 41 7.19 18.26 9.98
CA ALA A 41 7.81 19.52 9.60
C ALA A 41 9.34 19.50 9.83
N GLU A 42 9.80 18.93 10.94
CA GLU A 42 11.23 18.80 11.25
C GLU A 42 11.92 17.84 10.26
N ALA A 43 11.32 16.68 10.01
CA ALA A 43 11.86 15.70 9.07
C ALA A 43 11.92 16.28 7.64
N LEU A 44 10.88 17.02 7.21
CA LEU A 44 10.85 17.66 5.91
C LEU A 44 11.97 18.70 5.78
N ARG A 45 12.12 19.62 6.76
CA ARG A 45 13.19 20.64 6.74
C ARG A 45 14.57 20.00 6.68
N ARG A 46 14.82 18.99 7.51
CA ARG A 46 16.10 18.27 7.49
C ARG A 46 16.37 17.65 6.14
N THR A 47 15.38 16.99 5.56
CA THR A 47 15.55 16.31 4.26
C THR A 47 15.75 17.31 3.13
N MET A 48 15.03 18.46 3.13
CA MET A 48 15.23 19.50 2.12
C MET A 48 16.63 20.13 2.22
N GLY A 49 17.12 20.41 3.44
CA GLY A 49 18.51 20.88 3.64
C GLY A 49 19.55 19.85 3.21
N GLU A 50 19.35 18.54 3.46
CA GLU A 50 20.23 17.46 2.98
C GLU A 50 20.24 17.34 1.44
N LEU A 51 19.17 17.73 0.78
CA LEU A 51 19.00 17.74 -0.67
C LEU A 51 19.44 19.06 -1.32
N GLU A 52 19.72 20.10 -0.52
CA GLU A 52 19.99 21.48 -0.99
C GLU A 52 18.80 22.03 -1.83
N GLN A 53 17.56 21.76 -1.38
CA GLN A 53 16.32 22.10 -2.05
C GLN A 53 15.34 22.86 -1.13
N ASP A 54 15.87 23.79 -0.31
CA ASP A 54 15.07 24.54 0.67
C ASP A 54 13.96 25.37 0.01
N GLU A 55 14.13 25.77 -1.26
CA GLU A 55 13.12 26.49 -2.05
C GLU A 55 11.85 25.68 -2.31
N LEU A 56 11.90 24.35 -2.24
CA LEU A 56 10.73 23.48 -2.42
C LEU A 56 9.93 23.29 -1.11
N LEU A 57 10.55 23.62 0.03
CA LEU A 57 10.00 23.39 1.36
C LEU A 57 8.60 23.99 1.54
N PRO A 58 8.30 25.25 1.17
CA PRO A 58 6.97 25.82 1.38
C PRO A 58 5.86 25.06 0.66
N TYR A 59 6.12 24.62 -0.57
CA TYR A 59 5.14 23.91 -1.41
C TYR A 59 4.85 22.49 -0.88
N LEU A 60 5.88 21.77 -0.42
CA LEU A 60 5.71 20.46 0.21
C LEU A 60 5.04 20.60 1.58
N ALA A 61 5.38 21.60 2.37
CA ALA A 61 4.73 21.90 3.64
C ALA A 61 3.24 22.21 3.44
N ARG A 62 2.90 23.00 2.42
CA ARG A 62 1.51 23.33 2.05
C ARG A 62 0.73 22.09 1.62
N MET A 63 1.34 21.21 0.81
CA MET A 63 0.73 19.96 0.40
C MET A 63 0.46 19.03 1.59
N LEU A 64 1.38 19.00 2.56
CA LEU A 64 1.30 18.15 3.77
C LEU A 64 0.45 18.78 4.89
N ASP A 65 -0.16 19.95 4.64
CA ASP A 65 -0.92 20.73 5.64
C ASP A 65 -0.13 21.00 6.93
N LEU A 66 1.15 21.36 6.77
CA LEU A 66 2.04 21.65 7.88
C LEU A 66 2.04 23.14 8.23
N PRO A 67 2.31 23.51 9.52
CA PRO A 67 2.51 24.90 9.89
C PRO A 67 3.74 25.47 9.20
N MET A 68 3.56 26.61 8.54
CA MET A 68 4.61 27.35 7.83
C MET A 68 5.13 28.52 8.67
N ARG A 69 6.33 28.98 8.34
CA ARG A 69 6.88 30.21 8.90
C ARG A 69 6.27 31.42 8.21
N ALA A 70 6.24 32.58 8.87
CA ALA A 70 5.68 33.79 8.30
C ALA A 70 6.30 34.20 6.94
N ALA A 71 7.61 33.95 6.76
CA ALA A 71 8.29 34.19 5.48
C ALA A 71 7.80 33.25 4.36
N GLU A 72 7.59 31.98 4.66
CA GLU A 72 7.09 30.96 3.74
C GLU A 72 5.62 31.26 3.35
N GLU A 73 4.81 31.74 4.31
CA GLU A 73 3.43 32.18 4.05
C GLU A 73 3.38 33.41 3.16
N GLU A 74 4.27 34.36 3.37
CA GLU A 74 4.31 35.60 2.57
C GLU A 74 4.68 35.34 1.11
N GLU A 75 5.66 34.43 0.86
CA GLU A 75 6.01 33.99 -0.51
C GLU A 75 4.83 33.34 -1.23
N MET A 76 4.00 32.59 -0.52
CA MET A 76 2.87 31.87 -1.10
C MET A 76 1.59 32.71 -1.22
N LYS A 77 1.53 33.87 -0.57
CA LYS A 77 0.33 34.73 -0.49
C LYS A 77 -0.22 35.19 -1.86
N PHE A 78 0.67 35.32 -2.84
CA PHE A 78 0.31 35.74 -4.20
C PHE A 78 0.07 34.55 -5.15
N LEU A 79 0.32 33.32 -4.70
CA LEU A 79 0.10 32.11 -5.48
C LEU A 79 -1.26 31.53 -5.13
N THR A 80 -2.19 31.53 -6.08
CA THR A 80 -3.52 30.96 -5.89
C THR A 80 -3.87 29.99 -7.01
N GLY A 81 -4.80 29.07 -6.72
CA GLY A 81 -5.38 28.19 -7.72
C GLY A 81 -4.34 27.36 -8.48
N GLU A 82 -4.36 27.46 -9.80
CA GLU A 82 -3.53 26.65 -10.70
C GLU A 82 -2.03 26.90 -10.54
N ALA A 83 -1.62 28.14 -10.24
CA ALA A 83 -0.20 28.48 -10.06
C ALA A 83 0.38 27.77 -8.83
N LEU A 84 -0.33 27.77 -7.71
CA LEU A 84 0.07 27.06 -6.51
C LEU A 84 0.09 25.54 -6.75
N GLN A 85 -0.92 25.01 -7.43
CA GLN A 85 -0.97 23.58 -7.78
C GLN A 85 0.25 23.18 -8.63
N SER A 86 0.59 23.96 -9.65
CA SER A 86 1.75 23.71 -10.50
C SER A 86 3.06 23.67 -9.70
N ARG A 87 3.24 24.61 -8.77
CA ARG A 87 4.41 24.64 -7.89
C ARG A 87 4.48 23.45 -6.95
N ILE A 88 3.35 23.00 -6.39
CA ILE A 88 3.28 21.79 -5.57
C ILE A 88 3.68 20.56 -6.38
N LEU A 89 3.15 20.42 -7.61
CA LEU A 89 3.48 19.30 -8.48
C LEU A 89 4.98 19.28 -8.85
N GLU A 90 5.55 20.44 -9.16
CA GLU A 90 6.98 20.62 -9.42
C GLU A 90 7.81 20.22 -8.19
N ALA A 91 7.46 20.71 -7.01
CA ALA A 91 8.16 20.40 -5.76
C ALA A 91 8.14 18.91 -5.45
N VAL A 92 7.01 18.23 -5.62
CA VAL A 92 6.92 16.78 -5.42
C VAL A 92 7.76 16.03 -6.47
N ARG A 93 7.74 16.49 -7.73
CA ARG A 93 8.54 15.89 -8.80
C ARG A 93 10.03 15.97 -8.49
N GLU A 94 10.53 17.17 -8.14
CA GLU A 94 11.94 17.39 -7.82
C GLU A 94 12.36 16.60 -6.58
N PHE A 95 11.55 16.60 -5.53
CA PHE A 95 11.80 15.82 -4.31
C PHE A 95 11.95 14.33 -4.61
N VAL A 96 10.99 13.74 -5.35
CA VAL A 96 11.05 12.31 -5.71
C VAL A 96 12.25 12.01 -6.62
N CYS A 97 12.53 12.91 -7.58
CA CYS A 97 13.68 12.77 -8.46
C CYS A 97 15.00 12.74 -7.68
N SER A 98 15.22 13.69 -6.79
CA SER A 98 16.43 13.76 -5.96
C SER A 98 16.58 12.55 -5.05
N ARG A 99 15.47 12.06 -4.48
CA ARG A 99 15.49 10.83 -3.68
C ARG A 99 15.82 9.60 -4.55
N ALA A 100 15.27 9.51 -5.76
CA ALA A 100 15.55 8.41 -6.70
C ALA A 100 17.01 8.42 -7.19
N LEU A 101 17.60 9.60 -7.37
CA LEU A 101 19.02 9.74 -7.73
C LEU A 101 19.98 9.34 -6.61
N GLN A 102 19.57 9.50 -5.34
CA GLN A 102 20.36 9.02 -4.21
C GLN A 102 20.32 7.50 -4.05
N GLN A 103 19.16 6.90 -4.31
CA GLN A 103 18.95 5.44 -4.23
C GLN A 103 17.73 5.03 -5.09
N PRO A 104 17.75 3.85 -5.72
CA PRO A 104 16.57 3.33 -6.42
C PRO A 104 15.33 3.33 -5.53
N LEU A 105 14.20 3.79 -6.06
CA LEU A 105 12.93 3.90 -5.36
C LEU A 105 11.86 3.02 -5.99
N ILE A 106 11.02 2.44 -5.15
CA ILE A 106 9.74 1.82 -5.53
C ILE A 106 8.64 2.58 -4.80
N LEU A 107 7.78 3.27 -5.54
CA LEU A 107 6.60 3.95 -4.99
C LEU A 107 5.38 3.05 -5.17
N VAL A 108 4.70 2.71 -4.07
CA VAL A 108 3.52 1.86 -4.08
C VAL A 108 2.27 2.72 -3.86
N TRP A 109 1.32 2.66 -4.81
CA TRP A 109 0.06 3.39 -4.79
C TRP A 109 -1.08 2.40 -4.77
N GLU A 110 -1.67 2.18 -3.61
CA GLU A 110 -2.75 1.21 -3.43
C GLU A 110 -4.14 1.85 -3.53
N ASP A 111 -5.09 1.05 -3.99
CA ASP A 111 -6.51 1.40 -4.06
C ASP A 111 -6.80 2.66 -4.90
N LEU A 112 -6.10 2.84 -6.04
CA LEU A 112 -6.23 4.02 -6.92
C LEU A 112 -7.66 4.34 -7.36
N HIS A 113 -8.59 3.41 -7.28
CA HIS A 113 -9.99 3.65 -7.60
C HIS A 113 -10.66 4.63 -6.60
N TRP A 114 -10.06 4.84 -5.41
CA TRP A 114 -10.46 5.85 -4.42
C TRP A 114 -9.54 7.06 -4.36
N CYS A 115 -8.56 7.14 -5.27
CA CYS A 115 -7.59 8.21 -5.30
C CYS A 115 -8.25 9.57 -5.57
N ASP A 116 -7.89 10.58 -4.78
CA ASP A 116 -8.33 11.96 -4.99
C ASP A 116 -7.74 12.58 -6.26
N PRO A 117 -8.42 13.59 -6.86
CA PRO A 117 -7.97 14.20 -8.11
C PRO A 117 -6.56 14.82 -8.04
N SER A 118 -6.21 15.45 -6.91
CA SER A 118 -4.91 16.09 -6.72
C SER A 118 -3.77 15.07 -6.66
N SER A 119 -3.97 13.94 -5.95
CA SER A 119 -3.02 12.84 -5.93
C SER A 119 -2.87 12.16 -7.30
N LYS A 120 -3.95 12.09 -8.10
CA LYS A 120 -3.85 11.62 -9.49
C LYS A 120 -2.97 12.51 -10.35
N GLN A 121 -3.02 13.84 -10.16
CA GLN A 121 -2.13 14.77 -10.85
C GLN A 121 -0.66 14.56 -10.44
N VAL A 122 -0.41 14.37 -9.14
CA VAL A 122 0.94 14.01 -8.66
C VAL A 122 1.43 12.73 -9.35
N LEU A 123 0.64 11.68 -9.38
CA LEU A 123 1.01 10.42 -10.03
C LEU A 123 1.31 10.63 -11.52
N LYS A 124 0.49 11.41 -12.24
CA LYS A 124 0.73 11.76 -13.65
C LYS A 124 2.05 12.50 -13.84
N THR A 125 2.38 13.43 -12.94
CA THR A 125 3.63 14.21 -12.96
C THR A 125 4.87 13.35 -12.68
N LEU A 126 4.74 12.32 -11.84
CA LEU A 126 5.84 11.42 -11.49
C LEU A 126 6.13 10.36 -12.56
N ARG A 127 5.13 9.94 -13.35
CA ARG A 127 5.30 8.86 -14.36
C ARG A 127 6.47 9.07 -15.31
N PRO A 128 6.68 10.24 -15.93
CA PRO A 128 7.82 10.46 -16.84
C PRO A 128 9.18 10.26 -16.19
N LEU A 129 9.28 10.41 -14.85
CA LEU A 129 10.54 10.18 -14.13
C LEU A 129 11.00 8.73 -14.18
N THR A 130 10.10 7.75 -14.32
CA THR A 130 10.45 6.32 -14.40
C THR A 130 11.38 5.99 -15.56
N ARG A 131 11.45 6.84 -16.58
CA ARG A 131 12.36 6.72 -17.73
C ARG A 131 13.68 7.46 -17.55
N LYS A 132 13.77 8.35 -16.54
CA LYS A 132 14.88 9.28 -16.38
C LYS A 132 15.74 8.97 -15.16
N VAL A 133 15.16 8.37 -14.13
CA VAL A 133 15.83 8.05 -12.86
C VAL A 133 15.45 6.65 -12.39
N PRO A 134 16.20 6.03 -11.46
CA PRO A 134 15.89 4.69 -10.93
C PRO A 134 14.61 4.70 -10.07
N LEU A 135 13.46 4.83 -10.71
CA LEU A 135 12.14 4.91 -10.10
C LEU A 135 11.21 3.87 -10.72
N LEU A 136 10.62 3.02 -9.88
CA LEU A 136 9.50 2.15 -10.23
C LEU A 136 8.24 2.65 -9.52
N ILE A 137 7.14 2.78 -10.27
CA ILE A 137 5.82 3.08 -9.72
C ILE A 137 4.96 1.83 -9.86
N LEU A 138 4.53 1.28 -8.72
CA LEU A 138 3.60 0.16 -8.65
C LEU A 138 2.23 0.68 -8.22
N SER A 139 1.21 0.40 -9.01
CA SER A 139 -0.16 0.87 -8.74
C SER A 139 -1.14 -0.29 -8.71
N ALA A 140 -2.02 -0.31 -7.70
CA ALA A 140 -3.10 -1.27 -7.60
C ALA A 140 -4.46 -0.58 -7.69
N ALA A 141 -5.35 -1.13 -8.51
CA ALA A 141 -6.70 -0.60 -8.69
C ALA A 141 -7.69 -1.73 -9.03
N ARG A 142 -8.97 -1.50 -8.72
CA ARG A 142 -10.05 -2.38 -9.18
C ARG A 142 -10.37 -2.10 -10.66
N PRO A 143 -10.75 -3.14 -11.44
CA PRO A 143 -11.06 -2.96 -12.86
C PRO A 143 -12.19 -1.97 -13.14
N GLU A 144 -13.19 -1.92 -12.25
CA GLU A 144 -14.40 -1.09 -12.39
C GLU A 144 -14.19 0.38 -11.96
N GLY A 145 -13.01 0.72 -11.41
CA GLY A 145 -12.71 2.07 -10.93
C GLY A 145 -12.22 3.00 -12.03
N LYS A 146 -12.39 4.33 -11.84
CA LYS A 146 -11.83 5.41 -12.69
C LYS A 146 -10.28 5.44 -12.76
N ALA A 147 -9.62 4.38 -12.34
CA ALA A 147 -8.17 4.19 -12.51
C ALA A 147 -7.78 3.93 -13.98
N ALA A 148 -8.78 3.73 -14.85
CA ALA A 148 -8.57 3.54 -16.29
C ALA A 148 -8.02 4.77 -17.05
N ASP A 149 -7.99 5.95 -16.40
CA ASP A 149 -7.44 7.19 -17.00
C ASP A 149 -5.89 7.27 -16.95
N LEU A 150 -5.21 6.23 -16.47
CA LEU A 150 -3.76 6.14 -16.58
C LEU A 150 -3.44 5.67 -18.01
N ASP A 151 -2.78 6.52 -18.78
CA ASP A 151 -2.35 6.24 -20.14
C ASP A 151 -1.64 4.88 -20.24
N GLU A 152 -2.22 3.96 -21.00
CA GLU A 152 -1.73 2.58 -21.13
C GLU A 152 -0.43 2.48 -21.91
N SER A 153 -0.11 3.50 -22.72
CA SER A 153 1.06 3.49 -23.60
C SER A 153 2.39 3.43 -22.86
N GLU A 154 2.40 3.77 -21.56
CA GLU A 154 3.61 3.90 -20.74
C GLU A 154 3.64 2.96 -19.52
N SER A 155 2.70 2.03 -19.39
CA SER A 155 2.60 1.14 -18.23
C SER A 155 2.45 -0.33 -18.61
N VAL A 156 3.06 -1.21 -17.82
CA VAL A 156 2.79 -2.65 -17.89
C VAL A 156 1.57 -2.94 -17.00
N ARG A 157 0.48 -3.42 -17.62
CA ARG A 157 -0.71 -3.80 -16.89
C ARG A 157 -0.71 -5.28 -16.59
N ILE A 158 -0.78 -5.63 -15.32
CA ILE A 158 -0.94 -7.00 -14.84
C ILE A 158 -2.38 -7.15 -14.34
N ARG A 159 -3.17 -7.97 -15.01
CA ARG A 159 -4.54 -8.27 -14.60
C ARG A 159 -4.54 -9.54 -13.76
N LEU A 160 -4.97 -9.44 -12.51
CA LEU A 160 -5.17 -10.58 -11.64
C LEU A 160 -6.56 -11.15 -11.87
N SER A 161 -6.63 -12.44 -12.17
CA SER A 161 -7.88 -13.22 -12.23
C SER A 161 -8.04 -14.04 -10.93
N PRO A 162 -9.26 -14.50 -10.62
CA PRO A 162 -9.43 -15.49 -9.57
C PRO A 162 -8.54 -16.73 -9.83
N LEU A 163 -8.06 -17.34 -8.77
CA LEU A 163 -7.29 -18.58 -8.85
C LEU A 163 -8.16 -19.69 -9.46
N THR A 164 -7.56 -20.51 -10.28
CA THR A 164 -8.18 -21.76 -10.74
C THR A 164 -8.40 -22.72 -9.57
N ARG A 165 -9.20 -23.78 -9.78
CA ARG A 165 -9.44 -24.80 -8.77
C ARG A 165 -8.14 -25.49 -8.32
N ASP A 166 -7.23 -25.76 -9.28
CA ASP A 166 -5.95 -26.41 -9.01
C ASP A 166 -4.99 -25.49 -8.24
N GLU A 167 -4.90 -24.22 -8.63
CA GLU A 167 -4.10 -23.22 -7.90
C GLU A 167 -4.64 -23.00 -6.48
N SER A 168 -5.96 -22.93 -6.30
CA SER A 168 -6.60 -22.84 -4.99
C SER A 168 -6.31 -24.11 -4.15
N GLY A 169 -6.31 -25.28 -4.78
CA GLY A 169 -5.94 -26.53 -4.14
C GLY A 169 -4.48 -26.58 -3.69
N SER A 170 -3.57 -26.08 -4.52
CA SER A 170 -2.15 -25.95 -4.19
C SER A 170 -1.94 -24.96 -3.04
N LEU A 171 -2.67 -23.82 -3.04
CA LEU A 171 -2.61 -22.85 -1.95
C LEU A 171 -3.06 -23.46 -0.60
N ILE A 172 -4.12 -24.28 -0.59
CA ILE A 172 -4.55 -25.01 0.61
C ILE A 172 -3.41 -25.90 1.14
N GLN A 173 -2.75 -26.65 0.24
CA GLN A 173 -1.66 -27.54 0.63
C GLN A 173 -0.45 -26.76 1.19
N GLU A 174 -0.08 -25.63 0.59
CA GLU A 174 1.02 -24.79 1.06
C GLU A 174 0.73 -24.12 2.42
N LEU A 175 -0.49 -23.62 2.61
CA LEU A 175 -0.87 -22.91 3.84
C LEU A 175 -1.00 -23.83 5.05
N LEU A 176 -1.55 -25.03 4.86
CA LEU A 176 -1.87 -25.92 5.95
C LEU A 176 -0.89 -27.10 6.05
N GLN A 177 -0.16 -27.43 4.97
CA GLN A 177 0.62 -28.68 4.87
C GLN A 177 -0.20 -29.92 5.29
N ILE A 178 -1.52 -29.86 4.99
CA ILE A 178 -2.48 -30.91 5.37
C ILE A 178 -2.27 -32.15 4.51
N GLU A 179 -2.03 -33.29 5.16
CA GLU A 179 -1.94 -34.59 4.47
C GLU A 179 -3.32 -35.23 4.22
N ASN A 180 -4.37 -34.86 5.00
CA ASN A 180 -5.65 -35.64 5.01
C ASN A 180 -6.89 -34.73 5.09
N LEU A 181 -6.99 -33.64 4.26
CA LEU A 181 -8.24 -32.92 4.16
C LEU A 181 -9.28 -33.78 3.40
N PRO A 182 -10.46 -34.11 4.00
CA PRO A 182 -11.49 -34.85 3.31
C PRO A 182 -11.89 -34.20 1.99
N ALA A 183 -12.03 -34.99 0.92
CA ALA A 183 -12.32 -34.47 -0.42
C ALA A 183 -13.59 -33.61 -0.43
N ARG A 184 -14.64 -34.04 0.30
CA ARG A 184 -15.89 -33.26 0.42
C ARG A 184 -15.67 -31.88 1.03
N THR A 185 -14.91 -31.79 2.11
CA THR A 185 -14.59 -30.51 2.78
C THR A 185 -13.75 -29.63 1.88
N ARG A 186 -12.75 -30.22 1.21
CA ARG A 186 -11.93 -29.51 0.21
C ARG A 186 -12.81 -28.91 -0.91
N ASP A 187 -13.76 -29.70 -1.45
CA ASP A 187 -14.65 -29.26 -2.50
C ASP A 187 -15.57 -28.10 -2.04
N VAL A 188 -16.07 -28.15 -0.81
CA VAL A 188 -16.87 -27.07 -0.22
C VAL A 188 -16.04 -25.81 -0.07
N ILE A 189 -14.81 -25.89 0.46
CA ILE A 189 -13.90 -24.76 0.63
C ILE A 189 -13.60 -24.12 -0.73
N LEU A 190 -13.20 -24.93 -1.70
CA LEU A 190 -12.87 -24.46 -3.06
C LEU A 190 -14.08 -23.83 -3.75
N GLY A 191 -15.27 -24.41 -3.58
CA GLY A 191 -16.52 -23.90 -4.14
C GLY A 191 -16.89 -22.54 -3.53
N ARG A 192 -16.74 -22.37 -2.21
CA ARG A 192 -17.08 -21.11 -1.52
C ARG A 192 -16.03 -20.01 -1.76
N ALA A 193 -14.76 -20.37 -1.86
CA ALA A 193 -13.70 -19.41 -2.08
C ALA A 193 -13.75 -18.78 -3.48
N GLU A 194 -14.35 -19.46 -4.49
CA GLU A 194 -14.49 -18.96 -5.87
C GLU A 194 -13.18 -18.42 -6.46
N GLY A 195 -12.05 -19.00 -6.08
CA GLY A 195 -10.72 -18.58 -6.50
C GLY A 195 -10.21 -17.30 -5.83
N ASN A 196 -10.89 -16.80 -4.79
CA ASN A 196 -10.41 -15.67 -4.00
C ASN A 196 -9.42 -16.16 -2.92
N PRO A 197 -8.10 -15.90 -3.06
CA PRO A 197 -7.10 -16.40 -2.13
C PRO A 197 -7.29 -15.87 -0.70
N PHE A 198 -7.75 -14.62 -0.57
CA PHE A 198 -8.02 -14.04 0.74
C PHE A 198 -9.18 -14.77 1.46
N PHE A 199 -10.25 -15.06 0.72
CA PHE A 199 -11.38 -15.78 1.31
C PHE A 199 -11.00 -17.22 1.65
N LEU A 200 -10.21 -17.86 0.80
CA LEU A 200 -9.65 -19.18 1.06
C LEU A 200 -8.86 -19.22 2.39
N GLU A 201 -7.95 -18.27 2.56
CA GLU A 201 -7.13 -18.14 3.78
C GLU A 201 -7.98 -17.92 5.03
N GLU A 202 -9.01 -17.06 4.96
CA GLU A 202 -9.90 -16.82 6.10
C GLU A 202 -10.80 -18.02 6.41
N LEU A 203 -11.26 -18.80 5.40
CA LEU A 203 -11.98 -20.05 5.61
C LEU A 203 -11.11 -21.08 6.34
N LEU A 204 -9.86 -21.26 5.91
CA LEU A 204 -8.92 -22.18 6.54
C LEU A 204 -8.64 -21.77 8.00
N ARG A 205 -8.47 -20.48 8.24
CA ARG A 205 -8.30 -19.94 9.59
C ARG A 205 -9.52 -20.21 10.47
N ALA A 206 -10.74 -20.02 9.93
CA ALA A 206 -11.96 -20.32 10.65
C ALA A 206 -12.09 -21.79 11.03
N LEU A 207 -11.63 -22.73 10.18
CA LEU A 207 -11.59 -24.17 10.50
C LEU A 207 -10.59 -24.48 11.62
N ILE A 208 -9.42 -23.83 11.63
CA ILE A 208 -8.44 -23.97 12.71
C ILE A 208 -9.01 -23.43 14.03
N ASP A 209 -9.61 -22.24 13.99
CA ASP A 209 -10.22 -21.61 15.16
C ASP A 209 -11.41 -22.39 15.74
N ALA A 210 -12.12 -23.16 14.90
CA ALA A 210 -13.20 -24.05 15.30
C ALA A 210 -12.71 -25.40 15.82
N GLY A 211 -11.40 -25.68 15.79
CA GLY A 211 -10.84 -26.97 16.18
C GLY A 211 -11.07 -28.11 15.18
N ALA A 212 -11.67 -27.79 14.02
CA ALA A 212 -11.86 -28.77 12.93
C ALA A 212 -10.56 -29.14 12.23
N VAL A 213 -9.55 -28.28 12.36
CA VAL A 213 -8.17 -28.49 11.94
C VAL A 213 -7.27 -28.16 13.12
N VAL A 214 -6.42 -29.08 13.53
CA VAL A 214 -5.43 -28.90 14.60
C VAL A 214 -4.02 -28.94 14.04
N MET A 215 -3.11 -28.19 14.65
CA MET A 215 -1.69 -28.17 14.25
C MET A 215 -0.90 -29.12 15.14
N GLU A 216 -0.39 -30.20 14.58
CA GLU A 216 0.48 -31.18 15.27
C GLU A 216 1.82 -31.31 14.53
N GLY A 217 2.92 -31.09 15.24
CA GLY A 217 4.27 -31.22 14.66
C GLY A 217 4.56 -30.29 13.48
N GLY A 218 3.84 -29.17 13.35
CA GLY A 218 3.97 -28.23 12.25
C GLY A 218 3.12 -28.59 11.01
N ARG A 219 2.28 -29.63 11.11
CA ARG A 219 1.33 -30.05 10.07
C ARG A 219 -0.09 -29.89 10.57
N ALA A 220 -0.99 -29.56 9.68
CA ALA A 220 -2.40 -29.48 10.01
C ALA A 220 -3.06 -30.84 9.81
N ILE A 221 -3.86 -31.25 10.80
CA ILE A 221 -4.60 -32.54 10.80
C ILE A 221 -6.09 -32.20 10.91
N ALA A 222 -6.88 -32.77 9.99
CA ALA A 222 -8.33 -32.65 10.05
C ALA A 222 -8.86 -33.55 11.18
N THR A 223 -9.71 -33.00 12.05
CA THR A 223 -10.42 -33.74 13.09
C THR A 223 -11.72 -34.33 12.55
N ASN A 224 -12.34 -35.24 13.30
CA ASN A 224 -13.63 -35.86 12.92
C ASN A 224 -14.75 -34.80 12.89
N GLU A 225 -14.56 -33.65 13.51
CA GLU A 225 -15.54 -32.56 13.54
C GLU A 225 -15.59 -31.71 12.25
N ILE A 226 -14.60 -31.90 11.35
CA ILE A 226 -14.47 -31.09 10.12
C ILE A 226 -15.70 -31.19 9.20
N GLU A 227 -16.39 -32.31 9.20
CA GLU A 227 -17.61 -32.52 8.40
C GLU A 227 -18.84 -31.85 8.99
N SER A 228 -18.83 -31.53 10.29
CA SER A 228 -19.95 -30.91 11.02
C SER A 228 -19.80 -29.40 11.18
N VAL A 229 -18.64 -28.83 10.85
CA VAL A 229 -18.40 -27.38 10.97
C VAL A 229 -19.20 -26.61 9.92
N ASP A 230 -19.97 -25.65 10.39
CA ASP A 230 -20.65 -24.70 9.51
C ASP A 230 -19.64 -23.72 8.92
N ILE A 231 -19.28 -23.94 7.65
CA ILE A 231 -18.35 -23.10 6.92
C ILE A 231 -19.13 -21.87 6.41
N PRO A 232 -18.74 -20.64 6.74
CA PRO A 232 -19.43 -19.44 6.29
C PRO A 232 -19.50 -19.34 4.77
N GLU A 233 -20.66 -18.88 4.25
CA GLU A 233 -20.89 -18.78 2.80
C GLU A 233 -20.28 -17.52 2.17
N THR A 234 -19.96 -16.51 2.99
CA THR A 234 -19.46 -15.22 2.50
C THR A 234 -18.26 -14.73 3.30
N VAL A 235 -17.42 -13.90 2.66
CA VAL A 235 -16.30 -13.20 3.33
C VAL A 235 -16.81 -12.38 4.52
N GLN A 236 -17.97 -11.71 4.36
CA GLN A 236 -18.57 -10.93 5.45
C GLN A 236 -18.95 -11.82 6.64
N GLY A 237 -19.46 -13.02 6.41
CA GLY A 237 -19.79 -13.99 7.46
C GLY A 237 -18.56 -14.41 8.25
N VAL A 238 -17.44 -14.69 7.56
CA VAL A 238 -16.16 -15.03 8.21
C VAL A 238 -15.64 -13.87 9.04
N LEU A 239 -15.66 -12.64 8.49
CA LEU A 239 -15.19 -11.44 9.19
C LEU A 239 -16.10 -11.10 10.39
N ALA A 240 -17.42 -11.25 10.26
CA ALA A 240 -18.36 -11.03 11.35
C ALA A 240 -18.12 -12.03 12.51
N ALA A 241 -17.99 -13.32 12.21
CA ALA A 241 -17.68 -14.34 13.20
C ALA A 241 -16.35 -14.07 13.93
N ARG A 242 -15.36 -13.52 13.20
CA ARG A 242 -14.06 -13.13 13.78
C ARG A 242 -14.18 -11.90 14.68
N ILE A 243 -14.96 -10.89 14.30
CA ILE A 243 -15.22 -9.69 15.12
C ILE A 243 -15.96 -10.08 16.39
N ASP A 244 -16.92 -10.97 16.31
CA ASP A 244 -17.69 -11.44 17.47
C ASP A 244 -16.84 -12.24 18.47
N ARG A 245 -15.82 -12.96 18.00
CA ARG A 245 -14.85 -13.66 18.85
C ARG A 245 -13.85 -12.72 19.55
N LEU A 246 -13.63 -11.50 19.06
CA LEU A 246 -12.82 -10.46 19.71
C LEU A 246 -13.55 -9.85 20.94
N SER A 247 -14.20 -10.67 21.74
CA SER A 247 -15.08 -10.29 22.85
C SER A 247 -14.30 -9.97 24.12
N SER A 248 -13.49 -8.91 24.17
CA SER A 248 -13.12 -8.23 25.42
C SER A 248 -12.52 -6.83 25.23
N VAL A 249 -12.50 -6.31 24.00
CA VAL A 249 -12.16 -4.90 23.75
C VAL A 249 -13.47 -4.16 23.52
N PRO A 250 -13.72 -2.99 24.15
CA PRO A 250 -14.97 -2.25 23.92
C PRO A 250 -15.13 -2.01 22.43
N LYS A 251 -16.31 -2.37 21.89
CA LYS A 251 -16.70 -2.21 20.47
C LYS A 251 -16.73 -0.72 20.10
N ARG A 252 -15.56 -0.09 20.01
CA ARG A 252 -15.42 1.09 19.18
C ARG A 252 -15.52 0.61 17.74
N PRO A 253 -16.27 1.28 16.85
CA PRO A 253 -16.36 0.87 15.47
C PRO A 253 -14.94 0.84 14.92
N ALA A 254 -14.42 -0.38 14.75
CA ALA A 254 -13.09 -0.62 14.23
C ALA A 254 -13.15 -0.38 12.73
N MET A 255 -13.17 0.90 12.33
CA MET A 255 -12.81 1.34 11.00
C MET A 255 -11.27 1.33 10.86
N ARG A 256 -10.62 0.32 11.41
CA ARG A 256 -9.24 -0.02 11.11
C ARG A 256 -9.25 -1.21 10.19
N VAL A 257 -9.25 -0.92 8.91
CA VAL A 257 -8.87 -1.88 7.88
C VAL A 257 -7.49 -2.42 8.25
N GLY A 258 -7.42 -3.75 8.37
CA GLY A 258 -6.36 -4.51 9.00
C GLY A 258 -4.93 -4.08 8.66
N ASP A 259 -4.14 -4.04 9.70
CA ASP A 259 -2.68 -4.06 9.64
C ASP A 259 -2.21 -5.40 9.03
N ARG A 260 -1.95 -5.39 7.72
CA ARG A 260 -1.34 -6.49 6.98
C ARG A 260 0.19 -6.37 6.96
N SER A 261 0.80 -6.12 8.11
CA SER A 261 2.26 -5.99 8.22
C SER A 261 3.03 -7.31 8.26
N ARG A 262 2.46 -8.43 7.81
CA ARG A 262 3.19 -9.72 7.72
C ARG A 262 2.85 -10.50 6.46
N VAL A 263 3.32 -10.00 5.32
CA VAL A 263 3.61 -10.86 4.18
C VAL A 263 5.10 -11.19 4.24
N PRO A 264 5.52 -12.46 4.20
CA PRO A 264 6.93 -12.81 4.10
C PRO A 264 7.44 -12.33 2.74
N THR A 265 8.28 -11.29 2.74
CA THR A 265 9.00 -10.88 1.53
C THR A 265 9.98 -11.95 1.14
N ALA A 266 9.78 -12.53 -0.04
CA ALA A 266 10.80 -13.34 -0.70
C ALA A 266 12.12 -12.55 -0.76
N ARG A 267 13.21 -13.20 -0.33
CA ARG A 267 14.58 -12.65 -0.38
C ARG A 267 14.95 -12.37 -1.83
N ALA A 268 14.97 -11.11 -2.21
CA ALA A 268 15.74 -10.67 -3.37
C ALA A 268 17.22 -10.64 -2.98
N GLY A 269 18.01 -11.39 -3.73
CA GLY A 269 19.45 -11.58 -3.52
C GLY A 269 20.24 -10.28 -3.62
N ALA A 270 21.37 -10.29 -2.92
CA ALA A 270 22.37 -9.25 -2.84
C ALA A 270 22.75 -8.64 -4.19
N PHE A 271 22.72 -7.31 -4.29
CA PHE A 271 23.41 -6.58 -5.33
C PHE A 271 24.56 -5.75 -4.75
N VAL A 272 25.70 -5.83 -5.43
CA VAL A 272 27.05 -5.41 -5.07
C VAL A 272 27.16 -3.90 -4.89
N ARG A 273 27.92 -3.48 -3.87
CA ARG A 273 28.38 -2.10 -3.64
C ARG A 273 29.30 -1.65 -4.78
N GLY A 274 28.96 -0.54 -5.42
CA GLY A 274 29.83 0.26 -6.28
C GLY A 274 29.90 1.70 -5.77
N GLY A 275 31.11 2.24 -5.80
CA GLY A 275 31.65 3.44 -5.17
C GLY A 275 30.87 4.74 -5.25
N ASN A 276 31.13 5.49 -4.21
CA ASN A 276 30.62 6.81 -3.87
C ASN A 276 31.41 7.88 -4.66
N GLU A 277 30.80 8.48 -5.68
CA GLU A 277 31.18 9.81 -6.17
C GLU A 277 29.98 10.72 -6.05
N ARG A 278 30.09 11.69 -5.13
CA ARG A 278 29.14 12.78 -4.96
C ARG A 278 29.20 13.69 -6.19
N ALA A 279 28.28 13.47 -7.12
CA ALA A 279 27.96 14.45 -8.15
C ALA A 279 26.61 15.07 -7.81
N THR A 280 26.57 16.37 -7.59
CA THR A 280 25.37 17.20 -7.60
C THR A 280 24.71 17.06 -8.98
N ARG A 281 23.74 16.18 -9.10
CA ARG A 281 22.95 15.99 -10.32
C ARG A 281 21.60 16.63 -10.12
N SER A 282 21.36 17.74 -10.82
CA SER A 282 20.02 18.29 -10.97
C SER A 282 19.11 17.32 -11.71
N CYS A 283 17.82 17.33 -11.39
CA CYS A 283 16.81 16.53 -12.08
C CYS A 283 16.76 16.92 -13.57
N PRO A 284 16.76 15.97 -14.51
CA PRO A 284 16.62 16.27 -15.92
C PRO A 284 15.23 16.89 -16.23
N PRO A 285 15.15 17.84 -17.16
CA PRO A 285 13.93 18.54 -17.54
C PRO A 285 12.82 17.59 -18.07
#